data_0d276f23115c96da0b6e6c033b146cae
#
_entry.id   0d276f23115c96da0b6e6c033b146cae
#
_cell.length_a   1.000
_cell.length_b   1.000
_cell.length_c   1.000
_cell.angle_alpha   90.00
_cell.angle_beta   90.00
_cell.angle_gamma   90.00
#
_symmetry.space_group_name_H-M   'P 1'
#
loop_
_entity.id
_entity.type
_entity.pdbx_description
1 polymer ?
#
loop_
_entity_poly.entity_id
_entity_poly.type
_entity_poly.pdbx_seq_one_letter_code
_entity_poly.pdbx_strand_id
1 'polypeptide(L)'
;MTPIVRQTNLAQTIDLAASRARYDECAKKLLTYKAIVAWILKSCTKEFSQYSVRFICDNCLRDDIEVSSRAVHQDQPDYTGTLDGNERIDSLNSEANTIREQTVYYDIRFRVYIPNNSEPVQLIINLEIQLNDTPGYPLVTRGFYYCARMISEQYGTVFTGEHYEKLQKVYSIWICPDPAKKRRNGIFRYHTVQDTVLGKPYESPDSYDLMEVVIVNLGDADKESNLEILDLLNTLFSLSISPETKKARLQDDFGIAMTEEFESEVQDMCNLGKALVE
;
A
#
# COMPACT_ATOMS: atom_id res chain seq x y z
N MET A 1 -41.77 20.94 21.76
CA MET A 1 -40.40 21.39 21.54
C MET A 1 -39.50 20.28 22.01
N THR A 2 -38.89 19.54 21.10
CA THR A 2 -37.91 18.48 21.42
C THR A 2 -36.60 19.17 21.82
N PRO A 3 -35.97 18.82 22.94
CA PRO A 3 -34.70 19.45 23.32
C PRO A 3 -33.61 19.11 22.32
N ILE A 4 -32.97 20.13 21.74
CA ILE A 4 -31.78 19.97 20.94
C ILE A 4 -30.65 19.58 21.89
N VAL A 5 -30.34 18.29 21.97
CA VAL A 5 -29.17 17.80 22.71
C VAL A 5 -27.93 18.24 21.94
N ARG A 6 -27.25 19.28 22.40
CA ARG A 6 -25.92 19.64 21.88
C ARG A 6 -24.94 18.53 22.26
N GLN A 7 -24.35 17.87 21.27
CA GLN A 7 -23.25 16.93 21.52
C GLN A 7 -22.13 17.64 22.27
N THR A 8 -21.56 16.95 23.25
CA THR A 8 -20.38 17.45 23.98
C THR A 8 -19.14 17.38 23.08
N ASN A 9 -18.14 18.23 23.28
CA ASN A 9 -16.86 18.18 22.56
C ASN A 9 -16.23 16.78 22.59
N LEU A 10 -16.42 16.03 23.69
CA LEU A 10 -15.94 14.65 23.84
C LEU A 10 -16.69 13.71 22.89
N ALA A 11 -18.01 13.80 22.79
CA ALA A 11 -18.82 12.98 21.87
C ALA A 11 -18.44 13.24 20.41
N GLN A 12 -18.26 14.50 20.01
CA GLN A 12 -17.79 14.85 18.67
C GLN A 12 -16.39 14.31 18.37
N THR A 13 -15.47 14.34 19.34
CA THR A 13 -14.12 13.78 19.19
C THR A 13 -14.15 12.26 19.02
N ILE A 14 -15.01 11.56 19.77
CA ILE A 14 -15.18 10.11 19.68
C ILE A 14 -15.78 9.73 18.31
N ASP A 15 -16.81 10.44 17.86
CA ASP A 15 -17.46 10.20 16.56
C ASP A 15 -16.49 10.44 15.39
N LEU A 16 -15.66 11.48 15.46
CA LEU A 16 -14.63 11.75 14.48
C LEU A 16 -13.54 10.67 14.45
N ALA A 17 -13.11 10.20 15.63
CA ALA A 17 -12.13 9.11 15.72
C ALA A 17 -12.70 7.80 15.13
N ALA A 18 -13.95 7.48 15.43
CA ALA A 18 -14.63 6.31 14.86
C ALA A 18 -14.79 6.41 13.34
N SER A 19 -15.12 7.59 12.82
CA SER A 19 -15.25 7.83 11.38
C SER A 19 -13.90 7.70 10.65
N ARG A 20 -12.81 8.19 11.24
CA ARG A 20 -11.46 8.02 10.72
C ARG A 20 -11.01 6.56 10.69
N ALA A 21 -11.28 5.80 11.74
CA ALA A 21 -10.96 4.37 11.81
C ALA A 21 -11.71 3.57 10.73
N ARG A 22 -13.00 3.88 10.50
CA ARG A 22 -13.78 3.24 9.42
C ARG A 22 -13.27 3.62 8.03
N TYR A 23 -12.90 4.88 7.84
CA TYR A 23 -12.29 5.34 6.58
C TYR A 23 -11.01 4.57 6.29
N ASP A 24 -10.12 4.43 7.29
CA ASP A 24 -8.88 3.68 7.20
C ASP A 24 -9.15 2.21 6.83
N GLU A 25 -10.13 1.57 7.47
CA GLU A 25 -10.54 0.19 7.16
C GLU A 25 -11.06 0.04 5.72
N CYS A 26 -11.96 0.92 5.27
CA CYS A 26 -12.46 0.91 3.90
C CYS A 26 -11.34 1.13 2.88
N ALA A 27 -10.44 2.07 3.18
CA ALA A 27 -9.31 2.35 2.31
C ALA A 27 -8.36 1.15 2.18
N LYS A 28 -8.08 0.44 3.29
CA LYS A 28 -7.31 -0.80 3.26
C LYS A 28 -7.97 -1.88 2.41
N LYS A 29 -9.28 -2.06 2.52
CA LYS A 29 -10.03 -3.01 1.68
C LYS A 29 -9.88 -2.67 0.19
N LEU A 30 -10.09 -1.41 -0.19
CA LEU A 30 -9.94 -0.97 -1.58
C LEU A 30 -8.53 -1.18 -2.12
N LEU A 31 -7.50 -1.00 -1.29
CA LEU A 31 -6.11 -1.25 -1.66
C LEU A 31 -5.75 -2.74 -1.80
N THR A 32 -6.63 -3.68 -1.46
CA THR A 32 -6.41 -5.11 -1.69
C THR A 32 -6.84 -5.58 -3.09
N TYR A 33 -7.56 -4.77 -3.84
CA TYR A 33 -7.98 -5.15 -5.20
C TYR A 33 -6.79 -5.17 -6.16
N LYS A 34 -6.61 -6.29 -6.88
CA LYS A 34 -5.50 -6.51 -7.82
C LYS A 34 -5.36 -5.37 -8.83
N ALA A 35 -6.47 -4.85 -9.36
CA ALA A 35 -6.44 -3.74 -10.31
C ALA A 35 -5.81 -2.48 -9.71
N ILE A 36 -6.19 -2.12 -8.47
CA ILE A 36 -5.63 -0.96 -7.76
C ILE A 36 -4.14 -1.17 -7.49
N VAL A 37 -3.79 -2.34 -6.98
CA VAL A 37 -2.39 -2.70 -6.68
C VAL A 37 -1.53 -2.69 -7.95
N ALA A 38 -2.04 -3.20 -9.07
CA ALA A 38 -1.30 -3.22 -10.33
C ALA A 38 -0.99 -1.79 -10.83
N TRP A 39 -1.92 -0.85 -10.68
CA TRP A 39 -1.70 0.56 -10.96
C TRP A 39 -0.63 1.17 -10.06
N ILE A 40 -0.67 0.85 -8.75
CA ILE A 40 0.33 1.31 -7.78
C ILE A 40 1.71 0.75 -8.13
N LEU A 41 1.82 -0.55 -8.38
CA LEU A 41 3.09 -1.20 -8.73
C LEU A 41 3.69 -0.59 -10.00
N LYS A 42 2.90 -0.45 -11.07
CA LYS A 42 3.36 0.16 -12.32
C LYS A 42 3.96 1.54 -12.13
N SER A 43 3.38 2.35 -11.27
CA SER A 43 3.75 3.75 -11.11
C SER A 43 4.76 4.00 -9.99
N CYS A 44 4.73 3.18 -8.96
CA CYS A 44 5.52 3.38 -7.73
C CYS A 44 6.77 2.51 -7.68
N THR A 45 6.90 1.48 -8.53
CA THR A 45 8.09 0.62 -8.53
C THR A 45 8.83 0.68 -9.85
N LYS A 46 10.12 0.50 -9.81
CA LYS A 46 11.00 0.56 -10.98
C LYS A 46 10.80 -0.66 -11.88
N GLU A 47 10.66 -1.82 -11.27
CA GLU A 47 10.61 -3.13 -11.91
C GLU A 47 9.34 -3.32 -12.74
N PHE A 48 8.21 -2.71 -12.32
CA PHE A 48 6.92 -2.85 -13.01
C PHE A 48 6.60 -1.72 -13.99
N SER A 49 7.39 -0.65 -14.04
CA SER A 49 7.12 0.55 -14.84
C SER A 49 6.93 0.28 -16.35
N GLN A 50 7.58 -0.75 -16.87
CA GLN A 50 7.52 -1.15 -18.31
C GLN A 50 6.33 -2.05 -18.65
N TYR A 51 5.65 -2.63 -17.66
CA TYR A 51 4.53 -3.54 -17.90
C TYR A 51 3.20 -2.80 -17.94
N SER A 52 2.22 -3.36 -18.67
CA SER A 52 0.84 -2.87 -18.61
C SER A 52 0.18 -3.28 -17.29
N VAL A 53 -0.79 -2.50 -16.82
CA VAL A 53 -1.57 -2.83 -15.62
C VAL A 53 -2.20 -4.21 -15.74
N ARG A 54 -2.77 -4.54 -16.91
CA ARG A 54 -3.37 -5.85 -17.16
C ARG A 54 -2.34 -6.99 -17.04
N PHE A 55 -1.14 -6.80 -17.59
CA PHE A 55 -0.08 -7.80 -17.46
C PHE A 55 0.31 -8.04 -16.00
N ILE A 56 0.40 -6.96 -15.21
CA ILE A 56 0.72 -7.06 -13.77
C ILE A 56 -0.39 -7.82 -13.04
N CYS A 57 -1.67 -7.51 -13.30
CA CYS A 57 -2.80 -8.23 -12.71
C CYS A 57 -2.75 -9.73 -13.02
N ASP A 58 -2.58 -10.07 -14.30
CA ASP A 58 -2.76 -11.44 -14.78
C ASP A 58 -1.54 -12.34 -14.49
N ASN A 59 -0.33 -11.75 -14.37
CA ASN A 59 0.90 -12.53 -14.34
C ASN A 59 1.80 -12.30 -13.11
N CYS A 60 1.64 -11.17 -12.41
CA CYS A 60 2.55 -10.79 -11.34
C CYS A 60 1.91 -10.89 -9.95
N LEU A 61 0.59 -10.75 -9.89
CA LEU A 61 -0.23 -10.86 -8.68
C LEU A 61 -0.95 -12.23 -8.68
N ARG A 62 -0.25 -13.27 -8.22
CA ARG A 62 -0.76 -14.64 -8.22
C ARG A 62 -1.71 -14.88 -7.04
N ASP A 63 -2.62 -15.86 -7.21
CA ASP A 63 -3.63 -16.22 -6.21
C ASP A 63 -3.07 -17.06 -5.04
N ASP A 64 -1.84 -17.56 -5.16
CA ASP A 64 -1.10 -18.27 -4.14
C ASP A 64 -0.37 -17.38 -3.12
N ILE A 65 -0.67 -16.09 -3.14
CA ILE A 65 -0.10 -15.09 -2.22
C ILE A 65 -1.07 -14.93 -1.05
N GLU A 66 -0.72 -15.48 0.10
CA GLU A 66 -1.55 -15.43 1.31
C GLU A 66 -1.68 -13.99 1.88
N VAL A 67 -2.94 -13.57 2.13
CA VAL A 67 -3.26 -12.40 2.98
C VAL A 67 -3.47 -12.90 4.40
N SER A 68 -2.62 -12.52 5.31
CA SER A 68 -2.79 -12.85 6.72
C SER A 68 -3.11 -11.59 7.54
N SER A 69 -4.31 -11.56 8.09
CA SER A 69 -4.71 -10.64 9.15
C SER A 69 -4.33 -11.16 10.55
N ARG A 70 -3.45 -12.16 10.65
CA ARG A 70 -3.01 -12.75 11.92
C ARG A 70 -1.53 -12.53 12.15
N ALA A 71 -1.21 -12.18 13.40
CA ALA A 71 0.16 -12.22 13.92
C ALA A 71 0.78 -13.60 13.75
N VAL A 72 1.94 -13.69 13.09
CA VAL A 72 2.70 -14.94 13.02
C VAL A 72 4.01 -14.77 13.80
N HIS A 73 4.28 -15.72 14.67
CA HIS A 73 5.57 -15.88 15.31
C HIS A 73 6.60 -16.39 14.29
N GLN A 74 7.85 -15.97 14.43
CA GLN A 74 8.98 -16.22 13.54
C GLN A 74 9.28 -17.71 13.23
N ASP A 75 8.61 -18.66 13.89
CA ASP A 75 8.94 -20.10 13.86
C ASP A 75 7.81 -20.99 13.31
N GLN A 76 6.81 -20.47 12.59
CA GLN A 76 5.75 -21.33 12.01
C GLN A 76 5.79 -21.36 10.49
N PRO A 77 5.75 -22.57 9.87
CA PRO A 77 5.67 -22.72 8.43
C PRO A 77 4.31 -22.26 7.89
N ASP A 78 4.32 -21.75 6.65
CA ASP A 78 3.16 -21.25 5.90
C ASP A 78 1.99 -22.25 5.92
N TYR A 79 0.81 -21.79 6.34
CA TYR A 79 -0.44 -22.56 6.28
C TYR A 79 -1.17 -22.23 4.98
N THR A 80 -1.43 -23.27 4.19
CA THR A 80 -2.22 -23.21 2.94
C THR A 80 -3.71 -23.32 3.24
N GLY A 81 -4.47 -22.27 2.95
CA GLY A 81 -5.94 -22.27 2.99
C GLY A 81 -6.55 -22.01 1.61
N THR A 82 -7.57 -22.76 1.24
CA THR A 82 -8.29 -22.74 -0.03
C THR A 82 -9.16 -21.51 -0.19
N LEU A 83 -9.18 -20.91 -1.38
CA LEU A 83 -9.86 -19.64 -1.71
C LEU A 83 -11.15 -19.85 -2.51
N ASP A 84 -12.16 -19.05 -2.17
CA ASP A 84 -13.33 -18.75 -3.02
C ASP A 84 -13.16 -17.38 -3.73
N GLY A 85 -13.31 -17.43 -5.00
CA GLY A 85 -13.44 -16.55 -6.14
C GLY A 85 -13.53 -15.02 -6.07
N ASN A 86 -13.03 -14.32 -5.07
CA ASN A 86 -12.92 -12.87 -5.07
C ASN A 86 -11.46 -12.45 -5.34
N GLU A 87 -11.24 -11.68 -6.42
CA GLU A 87 -9.93 -11.21 -6.91
C GLU A 87 -9.24 -10.20 -5.96
N ARG A 88 -8.99 -10.62 -4.72
CA ARG A 88 -8.22 -9.84 -3.73
C ARG A 88 -6.80 -10.35 -3.63
N ILE A 89 -5.90 -9.47 -3.21
CA ILE A 89 -4.53 -9.84 -2.88
C ILE A 89 -4.51 -10.48 -1.51
N ASP A 90 -3.85 -11.61 -1.42
CA ASP A 90 -3.53 -12.23 -0.16
C ASP A 90 -2.34 -11.53 0.50
N SER A 91 -2.50 -10.96 1.69
CA SER A 91 -1.41 -10.30 2.40
C SER A 91 -0.57 -11.29 3.18
N LEU A 92 0.74 -11.08 3.15
CA LEU A 92 1.64 -11.72 4.09
C LEU A 92 1.33 -11.22 5.51
N ASN A 93 1.81 -11.97 6.48
CA ASN A 93 1.74 -11.62 7.88
C ASN A 93 1.97 -10.13 8.15
N SER A 94 0.99 -9.50 8.77
CA SER A 94 1.02 -8.06 9.08
C SER A 94 1.80 -7.71 10.34
N GLU A 95 2.31 -8.71 11.09
CA GLU A 95 3.08 -8.49 12.31
C GLU A 95 4.51 -9.01 12.18
N ALA A 96 5.48 -8.18 12.55
CA ALA A 96 6.89 -8.55 12.69
C ALA A 96 7.27 -8.48 14.16
N ASN A 97 7.44 -9.64 14.80
CA ASN A 97 7.83 -9.77 16.20
C ASN A 97 9.26 -10.26 16.33
N THR A 98 10.07 -9.60 17.14
CA THR A 98 11.32 -10.14 17.67
C THR A 98 11.27 -10.17 19.19
N ILE A 99 12.02 -11.10 19.81
CA ILE A 99 11.98 -11.35 21.25
C ILE A 99 12.32 -10.10 22.12
N ARG A 100 12.86 -9.03 21.51
CA ARG A 100 13.30 -7.79 22.20
C ARG A 100 12.78 -6.50 21.56
N GLU A 101 12.04 -6.58 20.45
CA GLU A 101 11.54 -5.41 19.72
C GLU A 101 10.01 -5.38 19.75
N GLN A 102 9.44 -4.17 19.66
CA GLN A 102 8.00 -4.02 19.57
C GLN A 102 7.48 -4.63 18.26
N THR A 103 6.28 -5.20 18.31
CA THR A 103 5.56 -5.67 17.14
C THR A 103 5.35 -4.54 16.15
N VAL A 104 5.68 -4.78 14.89
CA VAL A 104 5.35 -3.88 13.78
C VAL A 104 4.10 -4.43 13.09
N TYR A 105 3.11 -3.57 12.89
CA TYR A 105 1.90 -3.88 12.15
C TYR A 105 2.00 -3.22 10.78
N TYR A 106 1.82 -4.03 9.73
CA TYR A 106 1.71 -3.58 8.35
C TYR A 106 0.24 -3.52 7.96
N ASP A 107 -0.18 -2.52 7.19
CA ASP A 107 -1.55 -2.44 6.71
C ASP A 107 -1.83 -3.55 5.70
N ILE A 108 -1.02 -3.63 4.65
CA ILE A 108 -1.11 -4.66 3.62
C ILE A 108 0.31 -5.08 3.25
N ARG A 109 0.62 -6.37 3.35
CA ARG A 109 1.93 -6.91 2.98
C ARG A 109 1.75 -8.11 2.08
N PHE A 110 2.40 -8.11 0.93
CA PHE A 110 2.27 -9.16 -0.08
C PHE A 110 3.56 -9.32 -0.87
N ARG A 111 3.65 -10.44 -1.60
CA ARG A 111 4.73 -10.71 -2.54
C ARG A 111 4.23 -10.51 -3.97
N VAL A 112 5.12 -10.03 -4.84
CA VAL A 112 4.88 -9.93 -6.27
C VAL A 112 6.01 -10.58 -7.03
N TYR A 113 5.68 -11.10 -8.20
CA TYR A 113 6.63 -11.82 -9.05
C TYR A 113 6.84 -11.07 -10.35
N ILE A 114 8.10 -10.87 -10.72
CA ILE A 114 8.45 -10.35 -12.03
C ILE A 114 8.79 -11.55 -12.89
N PRO A 115 8.02 -11.85 -13.95
CA PRO A 115 8.36 -12.92 -14.88
C PRO A 115 9.71 -12.62 -15.53
N ASN A 116 10.68 -13.51 -15.32
CA ASN A 116 11.98 -13.44 -15.98
C ASN A 116 12.26 -14.79 -16.67
N ASN A 117 13.20 -14.79 -17.65
CA ASN A 117 13.43 -15.95 -18.52
C ASN A 117 14.00 -17.20 -17.80
N SER A 118 14.53 -17.07 -16.60
CA SER A 118 15.16 -18.18 -15.85
C SER A 118 14.50 -18.46 -14.50
N GLU A 119 14.33 -17.42 -13.66
CA GLU A 119 13.65 -17.53 -12.36
C GLU A 119 12.86 -16.26 -12.09
N PRO A 120 11.64 -16.33 -11.54
CA PRO A 120 10.86 -15.15 -11.21
C PRO A 120 11.55 -14.37 -10.09
N VAL A 121 11.78 -13.08 -10.30
CA VAL A 121 12.24 -12.18 -9.24
C VAL A 121 11.07 -11.90 -8.31
N GLN A 122 11.27 -12.10 -7.03
CA GLN A 122 10.24 -11.83 -6.02
C GLN A 122 10.55 -10.54 -5.28
N LEU A 123 9.53 -9.69 -5.13
CA LEU A 123 9.58 -8.49 -4.30
C LEU A 123 8.61 -8.63 -3.13
N ILE A 124 8.95 -8.05 -1.99
CA ILE A 124 8.05 -7.94 -0.84
C ILE A 124 7.57 -6.50 -0.77
N ILE A 125 6.26 -6.31 -0.83
CA ILE A 125 5.62 -5.00 -0.82
C ILE A 125 4.86 -4.82 0.49
N ASN A 126 5.10 -3.70 1.16
CA ASN A 126 4.25 -3.16 2.21
C ASN A 126 3.54 -1.93 1.67
N LEU A 127 2.21 -1.92 1.76
CA LEU A 127 1.36 -0.84 1.31
C LEU A 127 0.59 -0.29 2.50
N GLU A 128 0.76 1.00 2.78
CA GLU A 128 0.20 1.69 3.94
C GLU A 128 -0.70 2.85 3.49
N ILE A 129 -1.78 3.08 4.22
CA ILE A 129 -2.55 4.32 4.10
C ILE A 129 -2.32 5.19 5.33
N GLN A 130 -1.95 6.45 5.12
CA GLN A 130 -1.56 7.36 6.20
C GLN A 130 -2.36 8.65 6.13
N LEU A 131 -3.45 8.73 6.89
CA LEU A 131 -4.35 9.90 6.92
C LEU A 131 -3.65 11.17 7.47
N ASN A 132 -2.72 11.01 8.40
CA ASN A 132 -1.92 12.12 8.91
C ASN A 132 -0.49 12.03 8.41
N ASP A 133 -0.11 12.87 7.45
CA ASP A 133 1.22 12.90 6.85
C ASP A 133 2.31 13.51 7.76
N THR A 134 1.91 14.03 8.92
CA THR A 134 2.79 14.61 9.94
C THR A 134 2.53 14.03 11.34
N PRO A 135 2.80 12.72 11.54
CA PRO A 135 2.50 12.04 12.80
C PRO A 135 3.44 12.41 13.96
N GLY A 136 4.25 13.48 13.83
CA GLY A 136 5.23 13.92 14.81
C GLY A 136 6.67 13.43 14.52
N TYR A 137 6.85 12.66 13.46
CA TYR A 137 8.15 12.19 12.95
C TYR A 137 8.13 12.13 11.41
N PRO A 138 9.31 12.09 10.74
CA PRO A 138 9.37 11.95 9.30
C PRO A 138 8.85 10.57 8.85
N LEU A 139 7.81 10.57 8.00
CA LEU A 139 7.19 9.34 7.52
C LEU A 139 8.18 8.44 6.77
N VAL A 140 9.08 9.03 5.99
CA VAL A 140 10.14 8.30 5.29
C VAL A 140 11.02 7.49 6.24
N THR A 141 11.31 8.01 7.45
CA THR A 141 12.10 7.29 8.47
C THR A 141 11.38 6.03 8.94
N ARG A 142 10.06 6.12 9.17
CA ARG A 142 9.22 4.95 9.49
C ARG A 142 9.20 3.96 8.33
N GLY A 143 9.11 4.43 7.08
CA GLY A 143 9.18 3.58 5.90
C GLY A 143 10.48 2.80 5.81
N PHE A 144 11.63 3.43 6.04
CA PHE A 144 12.91 2.71 6.10
C PHE A 144 13.00 1.71 7.26
N TYR A 145 12.45 2.05 8.43
CA TYR A 145 12.37 1.10 9.53
C TYR A 145 11.55 -0.14 9.13
N TYR A 146 10.42 0.03 8.44
CA TYR A 146 9.61 -1.06 7.93
C TYR A 146 10.36 -1.91 6.89
N CYS A 147 11.08 -1.27 5.96
CA CYS A 147 11.94 -1.99 5.01
C CYS A 147 13.03 -2.81 5.74
N ALA A 148 13.71 -2.24 6.73
CA ALA A 148 14.73 -2.94 7.50
C ALA A 148 14.15 -4.16 8.22
N ARG A 149 12.92 -4.06 8.76
CA ARG A 149 12.22 -5.19 9.39
C ARG A 149 11.92 -6.28 8.36
N MET A 150 11.38 -5.93 7.18
CA MET A 150 11.11 -6.88 6.09
C MET A 150 12.38 -7.56 5.56
N ILE A 151 13.53 -6.87 5.53
CA ILE A 151 14.83 -7.47 5.20
C ILE A 151 15.25 -8.46 6.29
N SER A 152 15.19 -8.06 7.55
CA SER A 152 15.60 -8.90 8.68
C SER A 152 14.79 -10.19 8.80
N GLU A 153 13.49 -10.13 8.53
CA GLU A 153 12.57 -11.28 8.60
C GLU A 153 12.81 -12.33 7.51
N GLN A 154 13.56 -12.00 6.47
CA GLN A 154 13.87 -12.96 5.41
C GLN A 154 14.87 -14.04 5.86
N TYR A 155 15.63 -13.79 6.91
CA TYR A 155 16.47 -14.82 7.51
C TYR A 155 15.61 -15.91 8.15
N GLY A 156 15.88 -17.16 7.79
CA GLY A 156 15.10 -18.31 8.25
C GLY A 156 13.85 -18.61 7.39
N THR A 157 13.39 -17.67 6.58
CA THR A 157 12.19 -17.82 5.71
C THR A 157 12.54 -17.83 4.22
N VAL A 158 13.35 -16.88 3.76
CA VAL A 158 13.79 -16.75 2.36
C VAL A 158 15.18 -17.36 2.17
N PHE A 159 16.07 -17.14 3.14
CA PHE A 159 17.42 -17.69 3.11
C PHE A 159 17.89 -18.12 4.50
N THR A 160 18.89 -18.99 4.54
CA THR A 160 19.56 -19.46 5.75
C THR A 160 21.06 -19.49 5.55
N GLY A 161 21.84 -19.45 6.64
CA GLY A 161 23.30 -19.46 6.58
C GLY A 161 23.86 -18.22 5.90
N GLU A 162 24.78 -18.39 4.96
CA GLU A 162 25.50 -17.31 4.26
C GLU A 162 24.88 -16.96 2.89
N HIS A 163 23.66 -17.41 2.58
CA HIS A 163 23.01 -17.21 1.29
C HIS A 163 22.33 -15.82 1.16
N TYR A 164 23.08 -14.76 1.43
CA TYR A 164 22.59 -13.38 1.35
C TYR A 164 22.20 -12.94 -0.08
N GLU A 165 22.71 -13.62 -1.12
CA GLU A 165 22.34 -13.40 -2.52
C GLU A 165 20.85 -13.69 -2.82
N LYS A 166 20.16 -14.38 -1.90
CA LYS A 166 18.71 -14.67 -2.00
C LYS A 166 17.83 -13.58 -1.38
N LEU A 167 18.43 -12.56 -0.76
CA LEU A 167 17.66 -11.44 -0.24
C LEU A 167 16.79 -10.80 -1.33
N GLN A 168 15.51 -10.69 -1.04
CA GLN A 168 14.53 -10.07 -1.93
C GLN A 168 14.43 -8.58 -1.60
N LYS A 169 14.36 -7.75 -2.63
CA LYS A 169 14.12 -6.33 -2.49
C LYS A 169 12.75 -6.08 -1.85
N VAL A 170 12.68 -5.09 -0.98
CA VAL A 170 11.48 -4.70 -0.25
C VAL A 170 11.06 -3.28 -0.59
N TYR A 171 9.77 -3.06 -0.68
CA TYR A 171 9.15 -1.75 -0.87
C TYR A 171 8.25 -1.41 0.31
N SER A 172 8.31 -0.18 0.78
CA SER A 172 7.34 0.40 1.71
C SER A 172 6.67 1.59 1.05
N ILE A 173 5.42 1.41 0.59
CA ILE A 173 4.66 2.39 -0.18
C ILE A 173 3.59 3.00 0.72
N TRP A 174 3.60 4.33 0.84
CA TRP A 174 2.73 5.10 1.71
C TRP A 174 1.82 6.00 0.90
N ILE A 175 0.51 5.79 1.00
CA ILE A 175 -0.49 6.65 0.38
C ILE A 175 -1.00 7.63 1.42
N CYS A 176 -0.84 8.92 1.15
CA CYS A 176 -1.24 10.02 2.02
C CYS A 176 -2.42 10.77 1.36
N PRO A 177 -3.68 10.49 1.76
CA PRO A 177 -4.86 11.07 1.16
C PRO A 177 -5.01 12.57 1.41
N ASP A 178 -4.60 13.06 2.58
CA ASP A 178 -4.68 14.49 2.93
C ASP A 178 -3.31 15.04 3.38
N PRO A 179 -2.33 15.15 2.48
CA PRO A 179 -1.03 15.72 2.80
C PRO A 179 -1.10 17.24 2.92
N ALA A 180 -0.11 17.85 3.57
CA ALA A 180 0.03 19.30 3.60
C ALA A 180 0.02 19.89 2.18
N LYS A 181 -0.64 21.03 1.96
CA LYS A 181 -0.87 21.66 0.64
C LYS A 181 0.36 21.71 -0.26
N LYS A 182 1.53 22.00 0.30
CA LYS A 182 2.80 22.09 -0.44
C LYS A 182 3.34 20.74 -0.94
N ARG A 183 2.80 19.60 -0.47
CA ARG A 183 3.21 18.25 -0.84
C ARG A 183 2.21 17.53 -1.74
N ARG A 184 1.03 18.11 -1.97
CA ARG A 184 -0.04 17.53 -2.79
C ARG A 184 0.41 17.23 -4.21
N ASN A 185 -0.17 16.21 -4.81
CA ASN A 185 0.13 15.72 -6.17
C ASN A 185 1.62 15.39 -6.37
N GLY A 186 2.24 14.71 -5.39
CA GLY A 186 3.64 14.35 -5.47
C GLY A 186 3.91 12.89 -5.12
N ILE A 187 4.81 12.26 -5.89
CA ILE A 187 5.35 10.94 -5.60
C ILE A 187 6.84 11.07 -5.37
N PHE A 188 7.30 10.61 -4.22
CA PHE A 188 8.69 10.70 -3.78
C PHE A 188 9.24 9.32 -3.50
N ARG A 189 10.37 8.98 -4.11
CA ARG A 189 11.06 7.70 -3.96
C ARG A 189 12.37 7.90 -3.25
N TYR A 190 12.64 7.05 -2.28
CA TYR A 190 13.85 7.04 -1.47
C TYR A 190 14.46 5.65 -1.52
N HIS A 191 15.67 5.54 -2.06
CA HIS A 191 16.33 4.26 -2.29
C HIS A 191 17.83 4.37 -2.04
N THR A 192 18.54 3.24 -2.05
CA THR A 192 19.97 3.18 -1.83
C THR A 192 20.71 3.42 -3.15
N VAL A 193 21.75 4.25 -3.09
CA VAL A 193 22.66 4.50 -4.22
C VAL A 193 24.10 4.31 -3.79
N GLN A 194 24.93 3.86 -4.71
CA GLN A 194 26.38 3.80 -4.50
C GLN A 194 27.01 5.14 -4.86
N ASP A 195 27.74 5.74 -3.92
CA ASP A 195 28.63 6.86 -4.19
C ASP A 195 30.08 6.38 -4.22
N THR A 196 30.81 6.66 -5.29
CA THR A 196 32.18 6.20 -5.47
C THR A 196 33.16 7.23 -4.93
N VAL A 197 33.71 6.97 -3.75
CA VAL A 197 34.75 7.83 -3.12
C VAL A 197 36.08 7.66 -3.83
N LEU A 198 36.48 6.45 -4.19
CA LEU A 198 37.71 6.13 -4.91
C LEU A 198 37.58 4.77 -5.59
N GLY A 199 38.12 4.64 -6.81
CA GLY A 199 38.11 3.39 -7.58
C GLY A 199 37.00 3.33 -8.62
N LYS A 200 36.66 2.13 -9.10
CA LYS A 200 35.58 1.89 -10.05
C LYS A 200 34.47 1.08 -9.38
N PRO A 201 33.19 1.41 -9.61
CA PRO A 201 32.10 0.57 -9.11
C PRO A 201 32.21 -0.83 -9.72
N TYR A 202 31.93 -1.85 -8.92
CA TYR A 202 31.97 -3.26 -9.36
C TYR A 202 30.70 -4.03 -9.00
N GLU A 203 29.89 -3.51 -8.05
CA GLU A 203 28.63 -4.12 -7.68
C GLU A 203 27.47 -3.63 -8.55
N SER A 204 26.56 -4.55 -8.87
CA SER A 204 25.30 -4.20 -9.53
C SER A 204 24.35 -3.52 -8.52
N PRO A 205 23.49 -2.56 -8.95
CA PRO A 205 22.42 -2.03 -8.11
C PRO A 205 21.55 -3.10 -7.45
N ASP A 206 21.36 -4.25 -8.10
CA ASP A 206 20.57 -5.38 -7.57
C ASP A 206 21.17 -5.98 -6.29
N SER A 207 22.48 -5.77 -6.05
CA SER A 207 23.18 -6.27 -4.85
C SER A 207 23.01 -5.35 -3.62
N TYR A 208 22.66 -4.08 -3.79
CA TYR A 208 22.63 -3.10 -2.68
C TYR A 208 21.37 -2.25 -2.63
N ASP A 209 20.63 -2.05 -3.72
CA ASP A 209 19.37 -1.29 -3.76
C ASP A 209 18.19 -2.20 -3.36
N LEU A 210 18.27 -2.74 -2.14
CA LEU A 210 17.33 -3.74 -1.62
C LEU A 210 16.17 -3.14 -0.83
N MET A 211 16.18 -1.82 -0.56
CA MET A 211 15.14 -1.14 0.21
C MET A 211 14.68 0.12 -0.52
N GLU A 212 13.38 0.27 -0.72
CA GLU A 212 12.82 1.47 -1.31
C GLU A 212 11.57 1.93 -0.55
N VAL A 213 11.53 3.22 -0.20
CA VAL A 213 10.36 3.87 0.40
C VAL A 213 9.73 4.79 -0.64
N VAL A 214 8.42 4.68 -0.84
CA VAL A 214 7.67 5.53 -1.76
C VAL A 214 6.57 6.25 -0.99
N ILE A 215 6.54 7.58 -1.09
CA ILE A 215 5.49 8.42 -0.50
C ILE A 215 4.65 8.99 -1.64
N VAL A 216 3.37 8.62 -1.67
CA VAL A 216 2.38 9.08 -2.63
C VAL A 216 1.46 10.08 -1.95
N ASN A 217 1.65 11.35 -2.23
CA ASN A 217 0.82 12.42 -1.68
C ASN A 217 -0.29 12.76 -2.66
N LEU A 218 -1.55 12.51 -2.24
CA LEU A 218 -2.72 12.79 -3.05
C LEU A 218 -3.01 14.29 -3.12
N GLY A 219 -3.86 14.68 -4.03
CA GLY A 219 -4.27 16.05 -4.27
C GLY A 219 -5.77 16.21 -4.33
N ASP A 220 -6.21 17.24 -5.04
CA ASP A 220 -7.62 17.52 -5.24
C ASP A 220 -8.13 16.68 -6.44
N ALA A 221 -9.16 15.91 -6.23
CA ALA A 221 -9.73 15.02 -7.26
C ALA A 221 -10.43 15.77 -8.42
N ASP A 222 -10.70 17.06 -8.24
CA ASP A 222 -11.27 17.92 -9.28
C ASP A 222 -10.23 18.51 -10.23
N LYS A 223 -8.95 18.22 -9.99
CA LYS A 223 -7.83 18.69 -10.81
C LYS A 223 -7.10 17.50 -11.38
N GLU A 224 -6.97 17.46 -12.70
CA GLU A 224 -6.12 16.48 -13.37
C GLU A 224 -4.68 16.65 -12.89
N SER A 225 -4.06 15.54 -12.57
CA SER A 225 -2.62 15.48 -12.34
C SER A 225 -1.93 15.06 -13.65
N ASN A 226 -0.61 15.20 -13.71
CA ASN A 226 0.14 14.74 -14.88
C ASN A 226 0.45 13.23 -14.82
N LEU A 227 -0.13 12.50 -13.88
CA LEU A 227 0.13 11.08 -13.65
C LEU A 227 -1.17 10.32 -13.37
N GLU A 228 -1.49 9.36 -14.25
CA GLU A 228 -2.70 8.52 -14.16
C GLU A 228 -2.92 7.89 -12.78
N ILE A 229 -1.86 7.47 -12.10
CA ILE A 229 -1.97 6.88 -10.75
C ILE A 229 -2.48 7.89 -9.72
N LEU A 230 -2.06 9.15 -9.80
CA LEU A 230 -2.55 10.19 -8.88
C LEU A 230 -4.03 10.50 -9.17
N ASP A 231 -4.43 10.53 -10.44
CA ASP A 231 -5.82 10.76 -10.83
C ASP A 231 -6.71 9.58 -10.38
N LEU A 232 -6.22 8.35 -10.51
CA LEU A 232 -6.90 7.16 -9.99
C LEU A 232 -7.09 7.24 -8.47
N LEU A 233 -6.00 7.44 -7.72
CA LEU A 233 -6.05 7.45 -6.26
C LEU A 233 -6.79 8.67 -5.71
N ASN A 234 -6.64 9.85 -6.37
CA ASN A 234 -7.43 11.04 -6.06
C ASN A 234 -8.93 10.76 -6.25
N THR A 235 -9.33 10.07 -7.33
CA THR A 235 -10.71 9.66 -7.56
C THR A 235 -11.17 8.67 -6.49
N LEU A 236 -10.40 7.63 -6.23
CA LEU A 236 -10.75 6.55 -5.30
C LEU A 236 -10.95 7.06 -3.87
N PHE A 237 -10.01 7.89 -3.37
CA PHE A 237 -9.98 8.35 -1.98
C PHE A 237 -10.60 9.74 -1.76
N SER A 238 -11.12 10.39 -2.81
CA SER A 238 -11.82 11.68 -2.66
C SER A 238 -13.05 11.58 -1.78
N LEU A 239 -13.24 12.59 -0.94
CA LEU A 239 -14.45 12.78 -0.15
C LEU A 239 -15.45 13.73 -0.84
N SER A 240 -15.03 14.43 -1.91
CA SER A 240 -15.83 15.46 -2.61
C SER A 240 -16.57 14.94 -3.85
N ILE A 241 -16.11 13.84 -4.45
CA ILE A 241 -16.71 13.26 -5.66
C ILE A 241 -17.90 12.36 -5.29
N SER A 242 -19.03 12.49 -6.05
CA SER A 242 -20.19 11.60 -5.84
C SER A 242 -19.85 10.14 -6.15
N PRO A 243 -20.54 9.17 -5.52
CA PRO A 243 -20.32 7.74 -5.80
C PRO A 243 -20.48 7.40 -7.29
N GLU A 244 -21.49 7.98 -7.97
CA GLU A 244 -21.77 7.73 -9.37
C GLU A 244 -20.62 8.23 -10.27
N THR A 245 -20.15 9.45 -10.02
CA THR A 245 -19.02 10.03 -10.77
C THR A 245 -17.74 9.23 -10.52
N LYS A 246 -17.53 8.79 -9.27
CA LYS A 246 -16.37 7.98 -8.90
C LYS A 246 -16.38 6.65 -9.64
N LYS A 247 -17.52 5.94 -9.65
CA LYS A 247 -17.69 4.68 -10.36
C LYS A 247 -17.45 4.85 -11.86
N ALA A 248 -18.05 5.86 -12.48
CA ALA A 248 -17.88 6.15 -13.91
C ALA A 248 -16.40 6.38 -14.25
N ARG A 249 -15.68 7.22 -13.49
CA ARG A 249 -14.25 7.46 -13.73
C ARG A 249 -13.40 6.19 -13.53
N LEU A 250 -13.65 5.42 -12.48
CA LEU A 250 -12.90 4.18 -12.23
C LEU A 250 -13.07 3.17 -13.35
N GLN A 251 -14.27 3.07 -13.92
CA GLN A 251 -14.57 2.18 -15.03
C GLN A 251 -14.05 2.70 -16.37
N ASP A 252 -14.39 3.95 -16.72
CA ASP A 252 -14.19 4.49 -18.06
C ASP A 252 -12.75 4.94 -18.29
N ASP A 253 -12.12 5.58 -17.28
CA ASP A 253 -10.77 6.14 -17.41
C ASP A 253 -9.68 5.11 -17.03
N PHE A 254 -9.95 4.20 -16.08
CA PHE A 254 -8.95 3.29 -15.53
C PHE A 254 -9.22 1.81 -15.81
N GLY A 255 -10.36 1.47 -16.46
CA GLY A 255 -10.70 0.10 -16.84
C GLY A 255 -10.94 -0.84 -15.67
N ILE A 256 -11.35 -0.32 -14.50
CA ILE A 256 -11.61 -1.13 -13.31
C ILE A 256 -13.03 -1.66 -13.38
N ALA A 257 -13.16 -3.01 -13.34
CA ALA A 257 -14.47 -3.65 -13.36
C ALA A 257 -15.27 -3.33 -12.10
N MET A 258 -16.50 -2.85 -12.27
CA MET A 258 -17.43 -2.57 -11.17
C MET A 258 -18.18 -3.84 -10.79
N THR A 259 -17.61 -4.64 -9.89
CA THR A 259 -18.32 -5.77 -9.25
C THR A 259 -19.21 -5.24 -8.13
N GLU A 260 -20.25 -5.98 -7.75
CA GLU A 260 -21.16 -5.58 -6.66
C GLU A 260 -20.41 -5.31 -5.35
N GLU A 261 -19.40 -6.11 -5.04
CA GLU A 261 -18.59 -5.95 -3.84
C GLU A 261 -17.74 -4.67 -3.90
N PHE A 262 -17.00 -4.45 -5.00
CA PHE A 262 -16.19 -3.25 -5.19
C PHE A 262 -17.06 -1.98 -5.17
N GLU A 263 -18.23 -2.01 -5.83
CA GLU A 263 -19.19 -0.91 -5.79
C GLU A 263 -19.67 -0.58 -4.38
N SER A 264 -19.98 -1.62 -3.58
CA SER A 264 -20.41 -1.44 -2.19
C SER A 264 -19.29 -0.78 -1.36
N GLU A 265 -18.03 -1.19 -1.51
CA GLU A 265 -16.91 -0.60 -0.78
C GLU A 265 -16.62 0.85 -1.21
N VAL A 266 -16.73 1.16 -2.51
CA VAL A 266 -16.64 2.54 -3.01
C VAL A 266 -17.77 3.40 -2.44
N GLN A 267 -18.99 2.87 -2.34
CA GLN A 267 -20.13 3.56 -1.73
C GLN A 267 -19.91 3.82 -0.25
N ASP A 268 -19.41 2.83 0.49
CA ASP A 268 -19.11 2.96 1.92
C ASP A 268 -18.03 4.02 2.18
N MET A 269 -16.98 4.06 1.36
CA MET A 269 -15.97 5.11 1.40
C MET A 269 -16.58 6.50 1.22
N CYS A 270 -17.51 6.67 0.27
CA CYS A 270 -18.18 7.95 0.03
C CYS A 270 -19.09 8.37 1.19
N ASN A 271 -19.80 7.41 1.81
CA ASN A 271 -20.67 7.68 2.95
C ASN A 271 -19.89 8.14 4.18
N LEU A 272 -18.73 7.49 4.43
CA LEU A 272 -17.82 7.87 5.52
C LEU A 272 -17.20 9.25 5.27
N GLY A 273 -16.91 9.58 4.00
CA GLY A 273 -16.38 10.88 3.63
C GLY A 273 -17.30 12.03 3.99
N LYS A 274 -18.60 11.88 3.78
CA LYS A 274 -19.60 12.90 4.19
C LYS A 274 -19.57 13.15 5.68
N ALA A 275 -19.45 12.08 6.49
CA ALA A 275 -19.39 12.18 7.95
C ALA A 275 -18.09 12.81 8.48
N LEU A 276 -17.03 12.89 7.66
CA LEU A 276 -15.75 13.53 8.03
C LEU A 276 -15.68 15.02 7.66
N VAL A 277 -16.55 15.47 6.74
CA VAL A 277 -16.57 16.86 6.22
C VAL A 277 -17.63 17.71 6.92
N GLU A 278 -18.70 17.10 7.45
CA GLU A 278 -19.71 17.75 8.31
C GLU A 278 -19.20 17.92 9.74
#